data_18134b2eee4a2f1ec9e21a53847def27
#
_entry.id   18134b2eee4a2f1ec9e21a53847def27
#
_cell.length_a   1.000
_cell.length_b   1.000
_cell.length_c   1.000
_cell.angle_alpha   90.00
_cell.angle_beta   90.00
_cell.angle_gamma   90.00
#
_symmetry.space_group_name_H-M   'P 1'
#
loop_
_entity.id
_entity.type
_entity.pdbx_description
1 polymer ?
#
loop_
_entity_poly.entity_id
_entity_poly.type
_entity_poly.pdbx_seq_one_letter_code
_entity_poly.pdbx_strand_id
1 'polypeptide(L)'
;FRQMFGAEGYEVVAINDLTSPAMLAHLLKYDTAQGGYCGRIGEEVPCDYPVPERLAALYRDLGYTDDDISYKADTSSDEVTGHFLQMKIAHDFLAPNDPELDEIIKDACKRTTKHIIDHGFEFCESSGKPTTWAKWSKRYFDNDPIGYVDAPLNSSEMLVYLKITMYITGEKGIWQETYDKLISEGYADLGAKHYDRFYQGAMREKVNPEEDLMYGDNMLALMTYWMLCTLETDGELL
;
A
#
# COMPACT_ATOMS: atom_id res chain seq x y z
N PHE A 1 -12.08 -14.77 11.38
CA PHE A 1 -11.33 -15.75 12.18
C PHE A 1 -10.78 -15.13 13.46
N ARG A 2 -9.91 -14.10 13.40
CA ARG A 2 -9.27 -13.48 14.57
C ARG A 2 -10.27 -12.96 15.61
N GLN A 3 -11.34 -12.32 15.18
CA GLN A 3 -12.40 -11.82 16.07
C GLN A 3 -13.18 -12.94 16.76
N MET A 4 -13.19 -14.13 16.16
CA MET A 4 -13.85 -15.32 16.69
C MET A 4 -12.93 -16.17 17.58
N PHE A 5 -11.60 -15.98 17.46
CA PHE A 5 -10.64 -16.79 18.18
C PHE A 5 -10.64 -16.45 19.68
N GLY A 6 -11.01 -17.41 20.48
CA GLY A 6 -11.17 -17.24 21.92
C GLY A 6 -12.48 -16.57 22.36
N ALA A 7 -13.41 -16.26 21.46
CA ALA A 7 -14.74 -15.78 21.83
C ALA A 7 -15.60 -16.92 22.33
N GLU A 8 -16.39 -16.68 23.39
CA GLU A 8 -17.33 -17.68 23.92
C GLU A 8 -18.45 -17.95 22.90
N GLY A 9 -18.82 -19.20 22.74
CA GLY A 9 -19.94 -19.64 21.91
C GLY A 9 -19.56 -19.97 20.46
N TYR A 10 -18.26 -19.97 20.11
CA TYR A 10 -17.76 -20.33 18.79
C TYR A 10 -16.65 -21.37 18.87
N GLU A 11 -16.68 -22.34 17.95
CA GLU A 11 -15.60 -23.28 17.70
C GLU A 11 -15.23 -23.24 16.22
N VAL A 12 -13.98 -22.93 15.90
CA VAL A 12 -13.48 -22.97 14.52
C VAL A 12 -13.02 -24.39 14.23
N VAL A 13 -13.81 -25.12 13.49
CA VAL A 13 -13.55 -26.56 13.17
C VAL A 13 -12.75 -26.73 11.89
N ALA A 14 -12.77 -25.74 10.97
CA ALA A 14 -12.03 -25.77 9.72
C ALA A 14 -11.93 -24.35 9.12
N ILE A 15 -10.87 -24.13 8.34
CA ILE A 15 -10.70 -22.93 7.49
C ILE A 15 -10.55 -23.46 6.06
N ASN A 16 -11.44 -23.00 5.17
CA ASN A 16 -11.33 -23.25 3.75
C ASN A 16 -10.80 -22.00 3.05
N ASP A 17 -9.63 -22.11 2.44
CA ASP A 17 -8.99 -21.03 1.70
C ASP A 17 -8.26 -21.61 0.49
N LEU A 18 -7.97 -20.78 -0.50
CA LEU A 18 -7.28 -21.16 -1.75
C LEU A 18 -5.78 -21.35 -1.59
N THR A 19 -5.23 -21.10 -0.38
CA THR A 19 -3.81 -21.19 -0.11
C THR A 19 -3.45 -22.29 0.89
N SER A 20 -2.15 -22.59 1.02
CA SER A 20 -1.68 -23.64 1.93
C SER A 20 -1.84 -23.25 3.40
N PRO A 21 -1.96 -24.22 4.33
CA PRO A 21 -1.98 -23.93 5.76
C PRO A 21 -0.78 -23.13 6.25
N ALA A 22 0.41 -23.35 5.69
CA ALA A 22 1.62 -22.60 6.00
C ALA A 22 1.50 -21.12 5.59
N MET A 23 0.91 -20.84 4.44
CA MET A 23 0.66 -19.46 3.98
C MET A 23 -0.41 -18.78 4.82
N LEU A 24 -1.49 -19.46 5.18
CA LEU A 24 -2.50 -18.93 6.10
C LEU A 24 -1.90 -18.59 7.45
N ALA A 25 -1.04 -19.46 7.95
CA ALA A 25 -0.29 -19.24 9.17
C ALA A 25 0.61 -18.00 9.08
N HIS A 26 1.31 -17.84 7.95
CA HIS A 26 2.13 -16.66 7.68
C HIS A 26 1.29 -15.38 7.66
N LEU A 27 0.17 -15.35 6.94
CA LEU A 27 -0.75 -14.22 6.91
C LEU A 27 -1.28 -13.86 8.30
N LEU A 28 -1.64 -14.84 9.12
CA LEU A 28 -2.08 -14.61 10.51
C LEU A 28 -0.97 -14.01 11.38
N LYS A 29 0.27 -14.45 11.20
CA LYS A 29 1.44 -13.99 11.98
C LYS A 29 1.81 -12.55 11.63
N TYR A 30 1.76 -12.20 10.34
CA TYR A 30 2.29 -10.93 9.82
C TYR A 30 1.21 -9.96 9.31
N ASP A 31 -0.06 -10.22 9.60
CA ASP A 31 -1.15 -9.29 9.27
C ASP A 31 -0.98 -7.98 10.04
N THR A 32 -0.55 -6.94 9.33
CA THR A 32 -0.29 -5.62 9.91
C THR A 32 -1.56 -4.85 10.26
N ALA A 33 -2.69 -5.17 9.60
CA ALA A 33 -3.95 -4.47 9.84
C ALA A 33 -4.58 -4.81 11.20
N GLN A 34 -4.32 -6.00 11.75
CA GLN A 34 -4.90 -6.46 13.01
C GLN A 34 -3.85 -6.88 14.07
N GLY A 35 -2.60 -6.54 13.84
CA GLY A 35 -1.49 -6.94 14.71
C GLY A 35 -1.06 -8.40 14.52
N GLY A 36 0.20 -8.70 14.84
CA GLY A 36 0.75 -10.04 14.71
C GLY A 36 0.02 -11.05 15.60
N TYR A 37 -0.20 -12.26 15.10
CA TYR A 37 -0.71 -13.36 15.90
C TYR A 37 0.42 -13.91 16.79
N CYS A 38 0.22 -13.91 18.10
CA CYS A 38 1.23 -14.33 19.10
C CYS A 38 1.32 -15.85 19.30
N GLY A 39 0.56 -16.66 18.56
CA GLY A 39 0.60 -18.11 18.64
C GLY A 39 1.75 -18.72 17.82
N ARG A 40 2.16 -19.95 18.16
CA ARG A 40 3.07 -20.72 17.32
C ARG A 40 2.36 -21.12 16.03
N ILE A 41 2.94 -20.72 14.90
CA ILE A 41 2.46 -21.09 13.58
C ILE A 41 3.66 -21.65 12.84
N GLY A 42 3.58 -22.89 12.40
CA GLY A 42 4.49 -23.64 11.49
C GLY A 42 5.88 -23.09 11.19
N GLU A 43 6.68 -23.83 10.46
CA GLU A 43 8.05 -23.49 10.15
C GLU A 43 8.18 -22.11 9.48
N GLU A 44 9.08 -21.29 10.04
CA GLU A 44 9.39 -19.95 9.50
C GLU A 44 10.11 -20.10 8.16
N VAL A 45 9.68 -19.33 7.18
CA VAL A 45 10.45 -19.14 5.95
C VAL A 45 11.53 -18.11 6.26
N PRO A 46 12.84 -18.47 6.18
CA PRO A 46 13.90 -17.51 6.38
C PRO A 46 13.76 -16.38 5.37
N CYS A 47 13.88 -15.13 5.82
CA CYS A 47 14.01 -14.01 4.93
C CYS A 47 15.42 -13.99 4.34
N ASP A 48 15.55 -14.01 3.02
CA ASP A 48 16.84 -13.98 2.32
C ASP A 48 17.55 -12.61 2.43
N TYR A 49 16.90 -11.61 3.02
CA TYR A 49 17.43 -10.27 3.18
C TYR A 49 17.59 -9.91 4.66
N PRO A 50 18.67 -9.19 5.02
CA PRO A 50 18.84 -8.73 6.38
C PRO A 50 17.72 -7.77 6.78
N VAL A 51 17.18 -7.97 7.97
CA VAL A 51 16.20 -7.03 8.54
C VAL A 51 16.84 -5.66 8.68
N PRO A 52 16.20 -4.57 8.24
CA PRO A 52 16.75 -3.24 8.43
C PRO A 52 17.07 -2.95 9.89
N GLU A 53 18.26 -2.43 10.17
CA GLU A 53 18.77 -2.26 11.55
C GLU A 53 17.80 -1.45 12.43
N ARG A 54 17.15 -0.44 11.87
CA ARG A 54 16.15 0.36 12.61
C ARG A 54 14.99 -0.52 13.13
N LEU A 55 14.52 -1.46 12.32
CA LEU A 55 13.44 -2.36 12.68
C LEU A 55 13.94 -3.43 13.66
N ALA A 56 15.12 -3.99 13.40
CA ALA A 56 15.77 -4.95 14.29
C ALA A 56 16.00 -4.35 15.70
N ALA A 57 16.45 -3.09 15.77
CA ALA A 57 16.63 -2.39 17.04
C ALA A 57 15.30 -2.26 17.82
N LEU A 58 14.23 -1.88 17.14
CA LEU A 58 12.91 -1.78 17.76
C LEU A 58 12.45 -3.12 18.36
N TYR A 59 12.62 -4.21 17.63
CA TYR A 59 12.22 -5.53 18.10
C TYR A 59 13.11 -6.04 19.24
N ARG A 60 14.41 -5.72 19.23
CA ARG A 60 15.32 -6.04 20.35
C ARG A 60 14.91 -5.29 21.63
N ASP A 61 14.47 -4.04 21.52
CA ASP A 61 13.93 -3.27 22.65
C ASP A 61 12.64 -3.91 23.22
N LEU A 62 11.90 -4.64 22.41
CA LEU A 62 10.73 -5.42 22.82
C LEU A 62 11.08 -6.84 23.32
N GLY A 63 12.36 -7.18 23.38
CA GLY A 63 12.87 -8.46 23.91
C GLY A 63 12.96 -9.60 22.89
N TYR A 64 12.81 -9.30 21.59
CA TYR A 64 13.05 -10.27 20.51
C TYR A 64 14.54 -10.32 20.15
N THR A 65 14.99 -11.47 19.68
CA THR A 65 16.33 -11.65 19.11
C THR A 65 16.29 -11.48 17.59
N ASP A 66 17.44 -11.31 16.96
CA ASP A 66 17.51 -11.17 15.50
C ASP A 66 16.99 -12.44 14.78
N ASP A 67 17.07 -13.62 15.42
CA ASP A 67 16.54 -14.89 14.91
C ASP A 67 14.98 -14.96 14.96
N ASP A 68 14.37 -14.12 15.79
CA ASP A 68 12.89 -14.05 15.90
C ASP A 68 12.27 -13.08 14.89
N ILE A 69 13.10 -12.33 14.13
CA ILE A 69 12.66 -11.25 13.26
C ILE A 69 12.76 -11.71 11.81
N SER A 70 11.62 -11.67 11.12
CA SER A 70 11.57 -11.83 9.67
C SER A 70 10.66 -10.79 9.07
N TYR A 71 10.91 -10.36 7.84
CA TYR A 71 10.06 -9.47 7.11
C TYR A 71 9.94 -9.93 5.65
N LYS A 72 8.81 -9.59 5.03
CA LYS A 72 8.65 -9.76 3.60
C LYS A 72 9.34 -8.58 2.89
N ALA A 73 10.33 -8.89 2.06
CA ALA A 73 11.09 -7.87 1.34
C ALA A 73 10.37 -7.32 0.10
N ASP A 74 9.15 -7.75 -0.15
CA ASP A 74 8.32 -7.30 -1.26
C ASP A 74 7.02 -6.66 -0.76
N THR A 75 6.51 -5.68 -1.49
CA THR A 75 5.23 -5.02 -1.21
C THR A 75 4.51 -4.71 -2.52
N SER A 76 3.24 -4.32 -2.42
CA SER A 76 2.38 -3.97 -3.53
C SER A 76 1.79 -2.57 -3.39
N SER A 77 1.22 -2.03 -4.45
CA SER A 77 0.59 -0.72 -4.45
C SER A 77 -0.60 -0.67 -3.49
N ASP A 78 -1.36 -1.75 -3.38
CA ASP A 78 -2.50 -1.88 -2.48
C ASP A 78 -2.09 -1.83 -1.00
N GLU A 79 -1.01 -2.50 -0.61
CA GLU A 79 -0.45 -2.41 0.74
C GLU A 79 -0.04 -0.96 1.06
N VAL A 80 0.63 -0.27 0.13
CA VAL A 80 1.04 1.13 0.29
C VAL A 80 -0.18 2.05 0.37
N THR A 81 -1.20 1.85 -0.46
CA THR A 81 -2.46 2.61 -0.42
C THR A 81 -3.15 2.45 0.94
N GLY A 82 -3.19 1.23 1.48
CA GLY A 82 -3.71 0.96 2.81
C GLY A 82 -2.99 1.75 3.91
N HIS A 83 -1.66 1.87 3.82
CA HIS A 83 -0.88 2.69 4.75
C HIS A 83 -1.19 4.18 4.65
N PHE A 84 -1.32 4.73 3.45
CA PHE A 84 -1.70 6.14 3.26
C PHE A 84 -3.10 6.44 3.79
N LEU A 85 -4.06 5.55 3.56
CA LEU A 85 -5.40 5.65 4.13
C LEU A 85 -5.35 5.63 5.65
N GLN A 86 -4.60 4.70 6.24
CA GLN A 86 -4.42 4.60 7.68
C GLN A 86 -3.80 5.87 8.25
N MET A 87 -2.73 6.39 7.64
CA MET A 87 -2.08 7.63 8.09
C MET A 87 -3.05 8.81 8.06
N LYS A 88 -3.85 8.95 6.99
CA LYS A 88 -4.87 10.01 6.90
C LYS A 88 -5.92 9.88 8.00
N ILE A 89 -6.49 8.71 8.20
CA ILE A 89 -7.51 8.47 9.23
C ILE A 89 -6.91 8.69 10.64
N ALA A 90 -5.72 8.20 10.91
CA ALA A 90 -5.06 8.39 12.19
C ALA A 90 -4.75 9.88 12.45
N HIS A 91 -4.30 10.62 11.44
CA HIS A 91 -4.11 12.06 11.54
C HIS A 91 -5.41 12.80 11.86
N ASP A 92 -6.52 12.46 11.17
CA ASP A 92 -7.79 13.15 11.34
C ASP A 92 -8.45 12.88 12.70
N PHE A 93 -8.36 11.67 13.22
CA PHE A 93 -9.15 11.24 14.38
C PHE A 93 -8.34 10.98 15.66
N LEU A 94 -7.07 10.65 15.56
CA LEU A 94 -6.24 10.30 16.71
C LEU A 94 -5.21 11.40 17.02
N ALA A 95 -4.50 11.89 16.03
CA ALA A 95 -3.44 12.88 16.19
C ALA A 95 -3.89 14.22 16.82
N PRO A 96 -5.14 14.72 16.67
CA PRO A 96 -5.55 15.96 17.32
C PRO A 96 -5.43 15.96 18.84
N ASN A 97 -5.40 14.78 19.46
CA ASN A 97 -5.24 14.62 20.90
C ASN A 97 -3.91 13.98 21.31
N ASP A 98 -3.03 13.72 20.34
CA ASP A 98 -1.75 13.04 20.55
C ASP A 98 -0.66 13.65 19.63
N PRO A 99 0.03 14.71 20.10
CA PRO A 99 1.07 15.37 19.31
C PRO A 99 2.26 14.45 18.95
N GLU A 100 2.58 13.46 19.79
CA GLU A 100 3.66 12.51 19.50
C GLU A 100 3.25 11.59 18.33
N LEU A 101 2.03 11.10 18.33
CA LEU A 101 1.48 10.32 17.22
C LEU A 101 1.44 11.14 15.93
N ASP A 102 1.07 12.43 16.00
CA ASP A 102 1.05 13.35 14.86
C ASP A 102 2.42 13.46 14.19
N GLU A 103 3.48 13.65 14.98
CA GLU A 103 4.85 13.71 14.45
C GLU A 103 5.32 12.38 13.86
N ILE A 104 4.95 11.25 14.45
CA ILE A 104 5.22 9.91 13.89
C ILE A 104 4.55 9.74 12.53
N ILE A 105 3.27 10.13 12.41
CA ILE A 105 2.51 10.04 11.15
C ILE A 105 3.13 10.93 10.08
N LYS A 106 3.47 12.17 10.42
CA LYS A 106 4.11 13.12 9.50
C LYS A 106 5.45 12.59 8.98
N ASP A 107 6.30 12.07 9.87
CA ASP A 107 7.60 11.51 9.51
C ASP A 107 7.43 10.27 8.60
N ALA A 108 6.54 9.36 8.96
CA ALA A 108 6.27 8.17 8.16
C ALA A 108 5.76 8.55 6.75
N CYS A 109 4.80 9.46 6.66
CA CYS A 109 4.23 9.92 5.41
C CYS A 109 5.30 10.57 4.50
N LYS A 110 6.10 11.48 5.04
CA LYS A 110 7.21 12.14 4.31
C LYS A 110 8.22 11.12 3.79
N ARG A 111 8.67 10.22 4.64
CA ARG A 111 9.69 9.22 4.26
C ARG A 111 9.20 8.29 3.18
N THR A 112 7.96 7.83 3.29
CA THR A 112 7.36 6.93 2.30
C THR A 112 7.21 7.62 0.95
N THR A 113 6.62 8.81 0.92
CA THR A 113 6.43 9.57 -0.33
C THR A 113 7.76 9.96 -0.96
N LYS A 114 8.72 10.42 -0.13
CA LYS A 114 10.04 10.75 -0.61
C LYS A 114 10.77 9.55 -1.20
N HIS A 115 10.68 8.38 -0.56
CA HIS A 115 11.27 7.14 -1.05
C HIS A 115 10.75 6.79 -2.45
N ILE A 116 9.43 6.86 -2.66
CA ILE A 116 8.82 6.59 -3.96
C ILE A 116 9.34 7.57 -5.03
N ILE A 117 9.41 8.87 -4.71
CA ILE A 117 9.90 9.90 -5.65
C ILE A 117 11.39 9.70 -5.97
N ASP A 118 12.22 9.49 -4.96
CA ASP A 118 13.66 9.33 -5.10
C ASP A 118 14.03 8.10 -5.97
N HIS A 119 13.17 7.08 -5.99
CA HIS A 119 13.33 5.87 -6.80
C HIS A 119 12.55 5.90 -8.13
N GLY A 120 12.18 7.09 -8.60
CA GLY A 120 11.52 7.25 -9.90
C GLY A 120 10.12 6.69 -9.97
N PHE A 121 9.38 6.83 -8.88
CA PHE A 121 8.00 6.34 -8.69
C PHE A 121 7.90 4.81 -8.64
N GLU A 122 8.89 4.16 -8.07
CA GLU A 122 8.87 2.74 -7.76
C GLU A 122 9.25 2.56 -6.28
N PHE A 123 8.58 1.68 -5.57
CA PHE A 123 8.98 1.34 -4.21
C PHE A 123 10.13 0.33 -4.27
N CYS A 124 11.22 0.62 -3.58
CA CYS A 124 12.38 -0.24 -3.55
C CYS A 124 12.57 -0.88 -2.18
N GLU A 125 12.99 -2.14 -2.19
CA GLU A 125 13.40 -2.86 -1.00
C GLU A 125 14.68 -2.29 -0.40
N SER A 126 15.05 -2.76 0.80
CA SER A 126 16.31 -2.40 1.44
C SER A 126 17.58 -2.75 0.61
N SER A 127 17.44 -3.71 -0.31
CA SER A 127 18.48 -4.05 -1.30
C SER A 127 18.63 -3.02 -2.43
N GLY A 128 17.73 -2.06 -2.55
CA GLY A 128 17.63 -1.10 -3.66
C GLY A 128 16.94 -1.65 -4.91
N LYS A 129 16.42 -2.86 -4.90
CA LYS A 129 15.62 -3.42 -6.00
C LYS A 129 14.19 -2.92 -5.93
N PRO A 130 13.55 -2.59 -7.06
CA PRO A 130 12.12 -2.35 -7.09
C PRO A 130 11.35 -3.58 -6.63
N THR A 131 10.29 -3.35 -5.87
CA THR A 131 9.32 -4.38 -5.50
C THR A 131 8.55 -4.88 -6.74
N THR A 132 7.87 -6.01 -6.59
CA THR A 132 7.16 -6.63 -7.71
C THR A 132 6.01 -5.74 -8.20
N TRP A 133 5.19 -5.19 -7.31
CA TRP A 133 3.91 -4.57 -7.65
C TRP A 133 3.76 -3.09 -7.25
N ALA A 134 4.60 -2.55 -6.36
CA ALA A 134 4.48 -1.17 -5.91
C ALA A 134 5.19 -0.20 -6.88
N LYS A 135 4.61 0.01 -8.05
CA LYS A 135 5.18 0.80 -9.15
C LYS A 135 4.15 1.77 -9.71
N TRP A 136 4.52 3.04 -9.74
CA TRP A 136 3.67 4.14 -10.21
C TRP A 136 4.36 4.94 -11.32
N SER A 137 5.45 4.44 -11.89
CA SER A 137 6.22 5.16 -12.91
C SER A 137 5.55 5.08 -14.28
N LYS A 138 5.61 6.19 -15.04
CA LYS A 138 5.16 6.19 -16.44
C LYS A 138 5.89 5.15 -17.29
N ARG A 139 7.16 4.89 -16.97
CA ARG A 139 7.92 3.83 -17.62
C ARG A 139 7.30 2.46 -17.43
N TYR A 140 6.81 2.15 -16.23
CA TYR A 140 6.11 0.92 -15.94
C TYR A 140 4.79 0.84 -16.72
N PHE A 141 4.00 1.90 -16.69
CA PHE A 141 2.73 1.95 -17.41
C PHE A 141 2.85 1.77 -18.93
N ASP A 142 3.90 2.34 -19.53
CA ASP A 142 4.05 2.33 -20.97
C ASP A 142 4.76 1.08 -21.52
N ASN A 143 5.58 0.39 -20.72
CA ASN A 143 6.48 -0.65 -21.23
C ASN A 143 6.22 -2.04 -20.65
N ASP A 144 5.40 -2.17 -19.62
CA ASP A 144 5.05 -3.46 -19.00
C ASP A 144 3.57 -3.79 -19.26
N PRO A 145 3.25 -5.00 -19.72
CA PRO A 145 1.84 -5.39 -19.96
C PRO A 145 0.97 -5.30 -18.70
N ILE A 146 1.52 -5.64 -17.54
CA ILE A 146 0.84 -5.50 -16.26
C ILE A 146 0.76 -4.02 -15.88
N GLY A 147 1.84 -3.26 -16.09
CA GLY A 147 1.85 -1.83 -15.87
C GLY A 147 0.80 -1.08 -16.67
N TYR A 148 0.49 -1.53 -17.89
CA TYR A 148 -0.62 -0.98 -18.66
C TYR A 148 -1.97 -1.24 -17.98
N VAL A 149 -2.16 -2.40 -17.38
CA VAL A 149 -3.38 -2.75 -16.62
C VAL A 149 -3.49 -1.92 -15.35
N ASP A 150 -2.38 -1.78 -14.63
CA ASP A 150 -2.32 -1.06 -13.36
C ASP A 150 -2.40 0.46 -13.51
N ALA A 151 -2.08 0.98 -14.69
CA ALA A 151 -1.92 2.42 -14.93
C ALA A 151 -3.08 3.29 -14.44
N PRO A 152 -4.37 2.92 -14.65
CA PRO A 152 -5.48 3.74 -14.16
C PRO A 152 -5.53 3.82 -12.63
N LEU A 153 -5.40 2.71 -11.94
CA LEU A 153 -5.41 2.68 -10.47
C LEU A 153 -4.17 3.36 -9.90
N ASN A 154 -3.00 2.90 -10.33
CA ASN A 154 -1.73 3.35 -9.76
C ASN A 154 -1.44 4.84 -10.06
N SER A 155 -1.91 5.39 -11.18
CA SER A 155 -1.80 6.83 -11.42
C SER A 155 -2.60 7.65 -10.39
N SER A 156 -3.82 7.24 -10.07
CA SER A 156 -4.64 7.88 -9.04
C SER A 156 -4.04 7.71 -7.64
N GLU A 157 -3.49 6.54 -7.32
CA GLU A 157 -2.80 6.27 -6.07
C GLU A 157 -1.64 7.24 -5.84
N MET A 158 -0.77 7.43 -6.86
CA MET A 158 0.36 8.33 -6.71
C MET A 158 -0.08 9.79 -6.49
N LEU A 159 -1.12 10.24 -7.18
CA LEU A 159 -1.69 11.57 -6.96
C LEU A 159 -2.22 11.72 -5.53
N VAL A 160 -2.92 10.73 -5.02
CA VAL A 160 -3.48 10.80 -3.66
C VAL A 160 -2.40 10.74 -2.59
N TYR A 161 -1.31 10.00 -2.79
CA TYR A 161 -0.20 9.98 -1.83
C TYR A 161 0.42 11.37 -1.64
N LEU A 162 0.61 12.09 -2.75
CA LEU A 162 1.09 13.47 -2.71
C LEU A 162 0.12 14.41 -1.99
N LYS A 163 -1.19 14.29 -2.27
CA LYS A 163 -2.23 15.09 -1.60
C LYS A 163 -2.29 14.80 -0.10
N ILE A 164 -2.24 13.53 0.29
CA ILE A 164 -2.21 13.12 1.70
C ILE A 164 -0.96 13.67 2.39
N THR A 165 0.20 13.58 1.73
CA THR A 165 1.46 14.10 2.29
C THR A 165 1.38 15.60 2.52
N MET A 166 0.90 16.37 1.54
CA MET A 166 0.69 17.81 1.71
C MET A 166 -0.32 18.14 2.82
N TYR A 167 -1.38 17.37 2.91
CA TYR A 167 -2.43 17.55 3.91
C TYR A 167 -1.92 17.29 5.32
N ILE A 168 -1.31 16.13 5.56
CA ILE A 168 -0.82 15.71 6.89
C ILE A 168 0.31 16.62 7.39
N THR A 169 1.22 16.98 6.48
CA THR A 169 2.42 17.76 6.86
C THR A 169 2.21 19.26 6.86
N GLY A 170 1.20 19.74 6.13
CA GLY A 170 1.02 21.17 5.84
C GLY A 170 2.09 21.76 4.90
N GLU A 171 3.00 20.93 4.38
CA GLU A 171 4.08 21.33 3.48
C GLU A 171 3.64 21.14 2.01
N LYS A 172 4.07 22.05 1.14
CA LYS A 172 3.85 21.94 -0.31
C LYS A 172 5.17 21.63 -1.04
N GLY A 173 5.96 22.62 -1.38
CA GLY A 173 7.28 22.45 -1.97
C GLY A 173 7.35 21.34 -3.02
N ILE A 174 8.25 20.39 -2.80
CA ILE A 174 8.51 19.26 -3.71
C ILE A 174 7.26 18.40 -3.97
N TRP A 175 6.35 18.30 -3.01
CA TRP A 175 5.14 17.49 -3.16
C TRP A 175 4.19 18.10 -4.19
N GLN A 176 3.98 19.43 -4.14
CA GLN A 176 3.15 20.15 -5.11
C GLN A 176 3.80 20.16 -6.48
N GLU A 177 5.11 20.43 -6.57
CA GLU A 177 5.84 20.41 -7.83
C GLU A 177 5.76 19.04 -8.51
N THR A 178 5.87 17.96 -7.71
CA THR A 178 5.74 16.59 -8.22
C THR A 178 4.30 16.30 -8.65
N TYR A 179 3.32 16.73 -7.89
CA TYR A 179 1.91 16.61 -8.25
C TYR A 179 1.60 17.28 -9.59
N ASP A 180 2.00 18.55 -9.74
CA ASP A 180 1.76 19.32 -10.96
C ASP A 180 2.47 18.68 -12.19
N LYS A 181 3.65 18.13 -11.96
CA LYS A 181 4.37 17.36 -13.00
C LYS A 181 3.54 16.13 -13.41
N LEU A 182 3.07 15.32 -12.48
CA LEU A 182 2.29 14.11 -12.79
C LEU A 182 0.97 14.45 -13.47
N ILE A 183 0.30 15.53 -13.07
CA ILE A 183 -0.88 16.05 -13.79
C ILE A 183 -0.52 16.36 -15.26
N SER A 184 0.58 17.07 -15.47
CA SER A 184 1.04 17.41 -16.84
C SER A 184 1.45 16.17 -17.67
N GLU A 185 1.80 15.08 -17.02
CA GLU A 185 2.12 13.79 -17.64
C GLU A 185 0.89 12.90 -17.89
N GLY A 186 -0.34 13.39 -17.53
CA GLY A 186 -1.60 12.73 -17.83
C GLY A 186 -2.04 11.71 -16.79
N TYR A 187 -1.56 11.77 -15.54
CA TYR A 187 -1.94 10.83 -14.48
C TYR A 187 -3.42 10.95 -14.10
N ALA A 188 -4.01 12.15 -14.11
CA ALA A 188 -5.44 12.32 -13.86
C ALA A 188 -6.28 11.68 -14.97
N ASP A 189 -5.90 11.90 -16.24
CA ASP A 189 -6.57 11.29 -17.39
C ASP A 189 -6.49 9.75 -17.39
N LEU A 190 -5.37 9.20 -16.94
CA LEU A 190 -5.22 7.75 -16.74
C LEU A 190 -6.13 7.28 -15.61
N GLY A 191 -6.11 7.96 -14.46
CA GLY A 191 -6.92 7.61 -13.31
C GLY A 191 -8.42 7.54 -13.64
N ALA A 192 -8.92 8.48 -14.41
CA ALA A 192 -10.31 8.51 -14.85
C ALA A 192 -10.74 7.28 -15.70
N LYS A 193 -9.78 6.51 -16.22
CA LYS A 193 -10.06 5.35 -17.07
C LYS A 193 -10.31 4.05 -16.32
N HIS A 194 -10.16 4.02 -15.00
CA HIS A 194 -10.33 2.77 -14.24
C HIS A 194 -11.68 2.10 -14.50
N TYR A 195 -12.76 2.88 -14.63
CA TYR A 195 -14.10 2.38 -14.96
C TYR A 195 -14.48 2.55 -16.43
N ASP A 196 -13.54 2.94 -17.31
CA ASP A 196 -13.80 3.02 -18.75
C ASP A 196 -13.93 1.62 -19.35
N ARG A 197 -15.10 1.31 -19.90
CA ARG A 197 -15.40 0.00 -20.48
C ARG A 197 -14.49 -0.36 -21.66
N PHE A 198 -14.05 0.61 -22.44
CA PHE A 198 -13.14 0.37 -23.56
C PHE A 198 -11.73 0.06 -23.06
N TYR A 199 -11.26 0.81 -22.06
CA TYR A 199 -9.97 0.55 -21.44
C TYR A 199 -9.96 -0.82 -20.78
N GLN A 200 -10.99 -1.16 -20.01
CA GLN A 200 -11.15 -2.47 -19.39
C GLN A 200 -11.18 -3.62 -20.40
N GLY A 201 -11.85 -3.44 -21.56
CA GLY A 201 -11.82 -4.42 -22.64
C GLY A 201 -10.42 -4.63 -23.21
N ALA A 202 -9.66 -3.55 -23.43
CA ALA A 202 -8.25 -3.64 -23.87
C ALA A 202 -7.33 -4.27 -22.83
N MET A 203 -7.60 -4.08 -21.55
CA MET A 203 -6.90 -4.74 -20.45
C MET A 203 -7.10 -6.24 -20.50
N ARG A 204 -8.33 -6.72 -20.61
CA ARG A 204 -8.67 -8.15 -20.73
C ARG A 204 -7.95 -8.80 -21.91
N GLU A 205 -7.94 -8.17 -23.06
CA GLU A 205 -7.26 -8.68 -24.26
C GLU A 205 -5.73 -8.82 -24.08
N LYS A 206 -5.13 -7.92 -23.28
CA LYS A 206 -3.67 -7.93 -23.10
C LYS A 206 -3.18 -8.90 -22.05
N VAL A 207 -3.92 -9.10 -20.97
CA VAL A 207 -3.46 -9.88 -19.82
C VAL A 207 -4.14 -11.23 -19.74
N ASN A 208 -5.44 -11.25 -19.66
CA ASN A 208 -6.23 -12.49 -19.67
C ASN A 208 -7.66 -12.19 -20.14
N PRO A 209 -8.05 -12.65 -21.35
CA PRO A 209 -9.38 -12.40 -21.91
C PRO A 209 -10.53 -12.95 -21.06
N GLU A 210 -10.26 -13.91 -20.19
CA GLU A 210 -11.26 -14.63 -19.40
C GLU A 210 -11.41 -14.12 -17.98
N GLU A 211 -10.50 -13.25 -17.51
CA GLU A 211 -10.58 -12.68 -16.16
C GLU A 211 -11.46 -11.43 -16.12
N ASP A 212 -12.35 -11.40 -15.13
CA ASP A 212 -13.05 -10.18 -14.73
C ASP A 212 -12.11 -9.27 -13.95
N LEU A 213 -12.44 -7.97 -13.93
CA LEU A 213 -11.74 -7.02 -13.07
C LEU A 213 -11.72 -7.52 -11.63
N MET A 214 -10.55 -7.47 -11.03
CA MET A 214 -10.35 -7.90 -9.66
C MET A 214 -11.18 -7.02 -8.71
N TYR A 215 -11.93 -7.67 -7.83
CA TYR A 215 -12.71 -6.96 -6.80
C TYR A 215 -11.83 -6.08 -5.91
N GLY A 216 -10.60 -6.51 -5.65
CA GLY A 216 -9.60 -5.77 -4.89
C GLY A 216 -9.31 -4.41 -5.52
N ASP A 217 -9.05 -4.36 -6.82
CA ASP A 217 -8.70 -3.14 -7.53
C ASP A 217 -9.86 -2.13 -7.53
N ASN A 218 -11.10 -2.62 -7.63
CA ASN A 218 -12.26 -1.75 -7.51
C ASN A 218 -12.42 -1.14 -6.11
N MET A 219 -12.14 -1.91 -5.06
CA MET A 219 -12.14 -1.41 -3.68
C MET A 219 -11.04 -0.37 -3.46
N LEU A 220 -9.85 -0.62 -3.97
CA LEU A 220 -8.72 0.30 -3.91
C LEU A 220 -9.02 1.59 -4.67
N ALA A 221 -9.61 1.50 -5.87
CA ALA A 221 -10.01 2.65 -6.65
C ALA A 221 -11.04 3.52 -5.91
N LEU A 222 -12.05 2.91 -5.31
CA LEU A 222 -13.04 3.64 -4.49
C LEU A 222 -12.40 4.35 -3.30
N MET A 223 -11.47 3.69 -2.60
CA MET A 223 -10.73 4.29 -1.49
C MET A 223 -9.87 5.46 -1.97
N THR A 224 -9.16 5.27 -3.07
CA THR A 224 -8.29 6.28 -3.69
C THR A 224 -9.09 7.51 -4.13
N TYR A 225 -10.20 7.31 -4.84
CA TYR A 225 -11.06 8.41 -5.26
C TYR A 225 -11.72 9.12 -4.08
N TRP A 226 -12.17 8.39 -3.07
CA TRP A 226 -12.68 9.02 -1.86
C TRP A 226 -11.65 9.95 -1.21
N MET A 227 -10.41 9.52 -1.08
CA MET A 227 -9.34 10.34 -0.54
C MET A 227 -9.04 11.55 -1.45
N LEU A 228 -8.98 11.36 -2.77
CA LEU A 228 -8.77 12.46 -3.73
C LEU A 228 -9.89 13.49 -3.63
N CYS A 229 -11.16 13.08 -3.70
CA CYS A 229 -12.31 13.96 -3.61
C CYS A 229 -12.38 14.76 -2.30
N THR A 230 -11.79 14.25 -1.23
CA THR A 230 -11.73 14.98 0.05
C THR A 230 -10.57 15.99 0.12
N LEU A 231 -9.54 15.84 -0.69
CA LEU A 231 -8.30 16.62 -0.61
C LEU A 231 -8.06 17.50 -1.85
N GLU A 232 -8.64 17.15 -3.00
CA GLU A 232 -8.54 17.96 -4.22
C GLU A 232 -9.51 19.15 -4.15
N THR A 233 -9.01 20.30 -4.55
CA THR A 233 -9.80 21.55 -4.58
C THR A 233 -9.98 22.08 -5.98
N ASP A 234 -9.31 21.51 -6.97
CA ASP A 234 -9.49 21.85 -8.36
C ASP A 234 -10.65 21.05 -8.95
N GLY A 235 -11.74 21.73 -9.26
CA GLY A 235 -12.95 21.10 -9.79
C GLY A 235 -12.80 20.54 -11.22
N GLU A 236 -11.72 20.88 -11.94
CA GLU A 236 -11.44 20.28 -13.25
C GLU A 236 -10.73 18.92 -13.13
N LEU A 237 -10.16 18.63 -11.93
CA LEU A 237 -9.48 17.37 -11.63
C LEU A 237 -10.37 16.37 -10.86
N LEU A 238 -11.54 16.78 -10.40
CA LEU A 238 -12.56 15.95 -9.75
C LEU A 238 -13.55 15.38 -10.76
#